data_cba562200d04fdf85770896be04623da
#
_entry.id   cba562200d04fdf85770896be04623da
#
_cell.length_a   1.000
_cell.length_b   1.000
_cell.length_c   1.000
_cell.angle_alpha   90.00
_cell.angle_beta   90.00
_cell.angle_gamma   90.00
#
_symmetry.space_group_name_H-M   'P 1'
#
loop_
_entity.id
_entity.type
_entity.pdbx_description
1 polymer ?
#
loop_
_entity_poly.entity_id
_entity_poly.type
_entity_poly.pdbx_seq_one_letter_code
_entity_poly.pdbx_strand_id
1 'polypeptide(L)'
;YFHIIPNKGFYFIFSKYSLCFTMAHIPQSQRTMMLSQMTSQDLDALMDESKSSALRQYAERPDVISNQYVHDLYRFFKLSQRRHEFRDIFKEEIALHRIPALKEILCKPELLITIADFHFRKEHPAEALELYKELIALNHANADIFQKAGYCLQKEKRYKEAIDAYLKADVLKPDHVWTIRHLATCYRQIRDFASALEYYKKVEAIQPESHNVLFYAGSCLAELERYEEALQYFFKLDFIESNCIK
;
A
#
# COMPACT_ATOMS: atom_id res chain seq x y z
N TYR A 1 -32.95 12.01 -25.04
CA TYR A 1 -31.50 11.77 -25.23
C TYR A 1 -31.09 10.32 -24.98
N PHE A 2 -31.84 9.53 -24.20
CA PHE A 2 -31.50 8.14 -23.84
C PHE A 2 -31.87 7.09 -24.92
N HIS A 3 -32.65 7.43 -25.92
CA HIS A 3 -33.17 6.47 -26.91
C HIS A 3 -32.26 6.19 -28.12
N ILE A 4 -31.13 6.89 -28.25
CA ILE A 4 -30.29 6.80 -29.47
C ILE A 4 -29.08 5.85 -29.28
N ILE A 5 -28.97 5.17 -28.13
CA ILE A 5 -27.79 4.39 -27.78
C ILE A 5 -28.08 2.89 -27.92
N PRO A 6 -27.60 2.20 -28.97
CA PRO A 6 -27.82 0.76 -29.12
C PRO A 6 -27.12 -0.01 -27.99
N ASN A 7 -27.84 -0.99 -27.49
CA ASN A 7 -27.55 -1.84 -26.35
C ASN A 7 -26.37 -2.77 -26.63
N LYS A 8 -25.13 -2.38 -26.33
CA LYS A 8 -23.96 -3.28 -26.36
C LYS A 8 -23.06 -3.00 -25.15
N GLY A 9 -23.23 -3.84 -24.13
CA GLY A 9 -22.32 -3.97 -22.99
C GLY A 9 -22.36 -2.82 -21.96
N PHE A 10 -22.31 -3.19 -20.71
CA PHE A 10 -22.30 -2.28 -19.52
C PHE A 10 -21.20 -1.22 -19.61
N TYR A 11 -20.07 -1.56 -20.20
CA TYR A 11 -18.91 -0.70 -20.40
C TYR A 11 -19.15 0.46 -21.36
N PHE A 12 -19.84 0.21 -22.46
CA PHE A 12 -20.16 1.24 -23.45
C PHE A 12 -21.19 2.26 -22.91
N ILE A 13 -22.01 1.85 -21.96
CA ILE A 13 -23.00 2.72 -21.30
C ILE A 13 -22.32 3.75 -20.42
N PHE A 14 -21.28 3.37 -19.66
CA PHE A 14 -20.59 4.26 -18.72
C PHE A 14 -19.74 5.33 -19.44
N SER A 15 -19.03 4.96 -20.50
CA SER A 15 -18.26 5.92 -21.31
C SER A 15 -19.17 6.93 -22.00
N LYS A 16 -20.35 6.46 -22.47
CA LYS A 16 -21.39 7.34 -23.06
C LYS A 16 -22.05 8.22 -21.99
N TYR A 17 -22.22 7.71 -20.78
CA TYR A 17 -22.76 8.49 -19.65
C TYR A 17 -21.80 9.60 -19.27
N SER A 18 -20.50 9.33 -19.20
CA SER A 18 -19.46 10.33 -18.94
C SER A 18 -19.45 11.41 -20.02
N LEU A 19 -19.54 11.03 -21.28
CA LEU A 19 -19.63 11.97 -22.40
C LEU A 19 -20.91 12.84 -22.31
N CYS A 20 -22.06 12.21 -22.10
CA CYS A 20 -23.32 12.93 -21.95
C CYS A 20 -23.31 13.85 -20.74
N PHE A 21 -22.70 13.43 -19.64
CA PHE A 21 -22.57 14.24 -18.43
C PHE A 21 -21.63 15.45 -18.66
N THR A 22 -20.51 15.22 -19.33
CA THR A 22 -19.57 16.30 -19.71
C THR A 22 -20.24 17.30 -20.65
N MET A 23 -20.95 16.80 -21.66
CA MET A 23 -21.70 17.63 -22.62
C MET A 23 -22.85 18.39 -21.96
N ALA A 24 -23.49 17.84 -20.92
CA ALA A 24 -24.56 18.53 -20.21
C ALA A 24 -24.08 19.76 -19.42
N HIS A 25 -22.81 19.80 -19.02
CA HIS A 25 -22.21 20.92 -18.28
C HIS A 25 -21.64 22.03 -19.18
N ILE A 26 -21.56 21.78 -20.50
CA ILE A 26 -21.13 22.78 -21.47
C ILE A 26 -22.34 23.66 -21.83
N PRO A 27 -22.23 25.00 -21.84
CA PRO A 27 -23.29 25.91 -22.27
C PRO A 27 -23.83 25.54 -23.67
N GLN A 28 -25.14 25.69 -23.87
CA GLN A 28 -25.81 25.25 -25.09
C GLN A 28 -25.21 25.86 -26.38
N SER A 29 -24.76 27.11 -26.29
CA SER A 29 -24.07 27.81 -27.40
C SER A 29 -22.74 27.12 -27.79
N GLN A 30 -21.97 26.72 -26.81
CA GLN A 30 -20.70 26.01 -27.07
C GLN A 30 -20.92 24.58 -27.58
N ARG A 31 -21.95 23.91 -27.09
CA ARG A 31 -22.35 22.57 -27.62
C ARG A 31 -22.72 22.61 -29.08
N THR A 32 -23.52 23.59 -29.46
CA THR A 32 -23.95 23.77 -30.86
C THR A 32 -22.76 24.10 -31.76
N MET A 33 -21.83 24.90 -31.27
CA MET A 33 -20.60 25.23 -31.99
C MET A 33 -19.68 24.04 -32.17
N MET A 34 -19.48 23.23 -31.11
CA MET A 34 -18.68 21.98 -31.20
C MET A 34 -19.30 20.95 -32.17
N LEU A 35 -20.61 20.80 -32.12
CA LEU A 35 -21.32 19.86 -33.02
C LEU A 35 -21.31 20.36 -34.48
N SER A 36 -21.35 21.67 -34.73
CA SER A 36 -21.27 22.25 -36.09
C SER A 36 -19.86 22.20 -36.68
N GLN A 37 -18.81 22.10 -35.87
CA GLN A 37 -17.43 21.96 -36.31
C GLN A 37 -17.01 20.51 -36.60
N MET A 38 -17.80 19.52 -36.16
CA MET A 38 -17.56 18.12 -36.54
C MET A 38 -17.98 17.93 -37.98
N THR A 39 -17.00 17.65 -38.81
CA THR A 39 -17.23 17.33 -40.24
C THR A 39 -17.78 15.92 -40.37
N SER A 40 -18.45 15.63 -41.53
CA SER A 40 -18.88 14.26 -41.87
C SER A 40 -17.71 13.26 -41.86
N GLN A 41 -16.51 13.69 -42.18
CA GLN A 41 -15.29 12.89 -42.14
C GLN A 41 -14.89 12.47 -40.73
N ASP A 42 -15.11 13.31 -39.72
CA ASP A 42 -14.84 12.98 -38.33
C ASP A 42 -15.85 11.95 -37.77
N LEU A 43 -17.09 12.03 -38.25
CA LEU A 43 -18.13 11.05 -37.94
C LEU A 43 -17.86 9.70 -38.65
N ASP A 44 -17.40 9.71 -39.89
CA ASP A 44 -17.02 8.50 -40.66
C ASP A 44 -15.77 7.85 -40.08
N ALA A 45 -14.80 8.65 -39.61
CA ALA A 45 -13.61 8.15 -38.89
C ALA A 45 -13.93 7.49 -37.54
N LEU A 46 -14.98 7.97 -36.85
CA LEU A 46 -15.49 7.35 -35.62
C LEU A 46 -16.28 6.05 -35.91
N MET A 47 -16.80 5.92 -37.12
CA MET A 47 -17.61 4.77 -37.58
C MET A 47 -16.79 3.71 -38.32
N ASP A 48 -15.51 3.97 -38.62
CA ASP A 48 -14.65 3.04 -39.36
C ASP A 48 -14.37 1.77 -38.54
N GLU A 49 -15.08 0.69 -38.90
CA GLU A 49 -15.04 -0.61 -38.22
C GLU A 49 -13.69 -1.29 -38.28
N SER A 50 -12.85 -1.00 -39.25
CA SER A 50 -11.56 -1.67 -39.41
C SER A 50 -10.51 -1.21 -38.43
N LYS A 51 -10.51 0.08 -38.07
CA LYS A 51 -9.71 0.63 -36.97
C LYS A 51 -10.30 0.29 -35.59
N SER A 52 -11.61 -0.02 -35.53
CA SER A 52 -12.33 -0.29 -34.30
C SER A 52 -12.02 -1.68 -33.71
N SER A 53 -11.55 -2.66 -34.51
CA SER A 53 -11.35 -4.02 -33.98
C SER A 53 -10.17 -4.12 -33.00
N ALA A 54 -9.02 -3.52 -33.31
CA ALA A 54 -7.86 -3.49 -32.42
C ALA A 54 -8.13 -2.57 -31.20
N LEU A 55 -8.80 -1.43 -31.41
CA LEU A 55 -9.23 -0.54 -30.33
C LEU A 55 -10.32 -1.18 -29.46
N ARG A 56 -11.23 -1.95 -30.02
CA ARG A 56 -12.23 -2.73 -29.26
C ARG A 56 -11.55 -3.80 -28.42
N GLN A 57 -10.63 -4.56 -29.00
CA GLN A 57 -9.90 -5.61 -28.30
C GLN A 57 -9.04 -5.04 -27.16
N TYR A 58 -8.45 -3.84 -27.35
CA TYR A 58 -7.77 -3.11 -26.28
C TYR A 58 -8.74 -2.59 -25.22
N ALA A 59 -9.87 -2.03 -25.64
CA ALA A 59 -10.90 -1.49 -24.74
C ALA A 59 -11.63 -2.57 -23.91
N GLU A 60 -11.66 -3.81 -24.41
CA GLU A 60 -12.26 -4.96 -23.72
C GLU A 60 -11.34 -5.61 -22.67
N ARG A 61 -10.10 -5.17 -22.59
CA ARG A 61 -9.18 -5.68 -21.56
C ARG A 61 -9.66 -5.28 -20.16
N PRO A 62 -9.67 -6.22 -19.19
CA PRO A 62 -10.18 -5.97 -17.83
C PRO A 62 -9.47 -4.83 -17.10
N ASP A 63 -8.16 -4.65 -17.34
CA ASP A 63 -7.37 -3.57 -16.77
C ASP A 63 -7.77 -2.19 -17.32
N VAL A 64 -8.03 -2.09 -18.63
CA VAL A 64 -8.49 -0.87 -19.28
C VAL A 64 -9.89 -0.51 -18.81
N ILE A 65 -10.79 -1.51 -18.74
CA ILE A 65 -12.15 -1.34 -18.23
C ILE A 65 -12.14 -0.83 -16.80
N SER A 66 -11.35 -1.45 -15.92
CA SER A 66 -11.26 -1.06 -14.52
C SER A 66 -10.74 0.38 -14.37
N ASN A 67 -9.69 0.73 -15.09
CA ASN A 67 -9.13 2.08 -15.05
C ASN A 67 -10.13 3.12 -15.56
N GLN A 68 -10.81 2.84 -16.68
CA GLN A 68 -11.83 3.75 -17.23
C GLN A 68 -12.99 3.94 -16.24
N TYR A 69 -13.45 2.84 -15.62
CA TYR A 69 -14.51 2.90 -14.61
C TYR A 69 -14.12 3.79 -13.43
N VAL A 70 -12.89 3.63 -12.90
CA VAL A 70 -12.40 4.46 -11.79
C VAL A 70 -12.30 5.93 -12.20
N HIS A 71 -11.82 6.22 -13.42
CA HIS A 71 -11.76 7.60 -13.93
C HIS A 71 -13.14 8.23 -14.09
N ASP A 72 -14.11 7.49 -14.62
CA ASP A 72 -15.46 7.97 -14.82
C ASP A 72 -16.17 8.18 -13.47
N LEU A 73 -15.95 7.29 -12.51
CA LEU A 73 -16.44 7.42 -11.15
C LEU A 73 -15.85 8.67 -10.46
N TYR A 74 -14.52 8.88 -10.61
CA TYR A 74 -13.85 10.07 -10.09
C TYR A 74 -14.43 11.35 -10.69
N ARG A 75 -14.60 11.40 -12.02
CA ARG A 75 -15.22 12.54 -12.72
C ARG A 75 -16.63 12.79 -12.23
N PHE A 76 -17.43 11.74 -12.07
CA PHE A 76 -18.81 11.85 -11.53
C PHE A 76 -18.80 12.53 -10.17
N PHE A 77 -17.98 12.08 -9.22
CA PHE A 77 -17.90 12.68 -7.89
C PHE A 77 -17.34 14.11 -7.91
N LYS A 78 -16.37 14.42 -8.77
CA LYS A 78 -15.78 15.77 -8.84
C LYS A 78 -16.66 16.79 -9.57
N LEU A 79 -17.38 16.37 -10.60
CA LEU A 79 -18.20 17.26 -11.44
C LEU A 79 -19.66 17.32 -11.04
N SER A 80 -20.15 16.40 -10.20
CA SER A 80 -21.52 16.41 -9.75
C SER A 80 -21.86 17.71 -8.99
N GLN A 81 -22.95 18.36 -9.39
CA GLN A 81 -23.49 19.52 -8.66
C GLN A 81 -23.94 19.18 -7.25
N ARG A 82 -24.32 17.91 -7.03
CA ARG A 82 -24.80 17.37 -5.75
C ARG A 82 -23.68 16.68 -4.96
N ARG A 83 -22.40 16.94 -5.28
CA ARG A 83 -21.23 16.32 -4.60
C ARG A 83 -21.21 16.50 -3.09
N HIS A 84 -21.86 17.55 -2.59
CA HIS A 84 -21.95 17.83 -1.16
C HIS A 84 -22.94 16.90 -0.43
N GLU A 85 -23.84 16.23 -1.16
CA GLU A 85 -24.79 15.27 -0.62
C GLU A 85 -24.18 13.85 -0.49
N PHE A 86 -23.06 13.61 -1.18
CA PHE A 86 -22.39 12.32 -1.19
C PHE A 86 -21.05 12.41 -0.46
N ARG A 87 -20.72 11.34 0.28
CA ARG A 87 -19.36 11.19 0.79
C ARG A 87 -18.40 10.96 -0.39
N ASP A 88 -17.26 11.64 -0.36
CA ASP A 88 -16.23 11.46 -1.39
C ASP A 88 -15.51 10.13 -1.14
N ILE A 89 -15.92 9.09 -1.87
CA ILE A 89 -15.34 7.74 -1.76
C ILE A 89 -13.83 7.70 -1.99
N PHE A 90 -13.24 8.70 -2.66
CA PHE A 90 -11.79 8.79 -2.87
C PHE A 90 -11.05 9.40 -1.67
N LYS A 91 -11.79 9.91 -0.70
CA LYS A 91 -11.25 10.40 0.58
C LYS A 91 -11.51 9.45 1.74
N GLU A 92 -12.41 8.48 1.56
CA GLU A 92 -12.70 7.48 2.59
C GLU A 92 -11.72 6.31 2.45
N GLU A 93 -11.17 5.89 3.56
CA GLU A 93 -10.40 4.65 3.67
C GLU A 93 -11.38 3.47 3.61
N ILE A 94 -11.66 3.00 2.40
CA ILE A 94 -12.53 1.85 2.20
C ILE A 94 -11.72 0.59 2.47
N ALA A 95 -11.97 -0.02 3.62
CA ALA A 95 -11.44 -1.35 3.93
C ALA A 95 -12.18 -2.40 3.09
N LEU A 96 -11.68 -2.66 1.87
CA LEU A 96 -12.32 -3.58 0.91
C LEU A 96 -12.55 -4.97 1.49
N HIS A 97 -11.66 -5.45 2.37
CA HIS A 97 -11.75 -6.74 3.04
C HIS A 97 -12.93 -6.83 4.03
N ARG A 98 -13.49 -5.69 4.47
CA ARG A 98 -14.66 -5.64 5.36
C ARG A 98 -15.98 -5.67 4.61
N ILE A 99 -15.97 -5.60 3.28
CA ILE A 99 -17.19 -5.63 2.46
C ILE A 99 -17.65 -7.09 2.29
N PRO A 100 -18.82 -7.50 2.84
CA PRO A 100 -19.25 -8.91 2.81
C PRO A 100 -19.35 -9.47 1.38
N ALA A 101 -19.81 -8.67 0.42
CA ALA A 101 -19.95 -9.07 -0.98
C ALA A 101 -18.60 -9.38 -1.67
N LEU A 102 -17.50 -8.83 -1.16
CA LEU A 102 -16.15 -9.07 -1.70
C LEU A 102 -15.43 -10.19 -0.98
N LYS A 103 -15.97 -10.69 0.13
CA LYS A 103 -15.30 -11.67 0.98
C LYS A 103 -14.95 -12.95 0.22
N GLU A 104 -15.85 -13.47 -0.62
CA GLU A 104 -15.60 -14.67 -1.42
C GLU A 104 -14.49 -14.48 -2.45
N ILE A 105 -14.38 -13.28 -3.02
CA ILE A 105 -13.36 -12.94 -4.00
C ILE A 105 -12.01 -12.74 -3.31
N LEU A 106 -12.02 -12.10 -2.14
CA LEU A 106 -10.84 -11.73 -1.37
C LEU A 106 -10.25 -12.88 -0.55
N CYS A 107 -10.99 -13.99 -0.38
CA CYS A 107 -10.48 -15.21 0.31
C CYS A 107 -9.30 -15.87 -0.40
N LYS A 108 -8.91 -15.44 -1.62
CA LYS A 108 -7.71 -15.94 -2.29
C LYS A 108 -6.47 -15.37 -1.61
N PRO A 109 -5.55 -16.24 -1.12
CA PRO A 109 -4.37 -15.77 -0.37
C PRO A 109 -3.50 -14.76 -1.12
N GLU A 110 -3.35 -14.94 -2.44
CA GLU A 110 -2.55 -14.04 -3.28
C GLU A 110 -3.14 -12.63 -3.33
N LEU A 111 -4.46 -12.53 -3.34
CA LEU A 111 -5.16 -11.25 -3.35
C LEU A 111 -5.07 -10.57 -1.98
N LEU A 112 -5.24 -11.35 -0.90
CA LEU A 112 -5.07 -10.85 0.47
C LEU A 112 -3.66 -10.31 0.71
N ILE A 113 -2.62 -11.03 0.23
CA ILE A 113 -1.23 -10.56 0.30
C ILE A 113 -1.08 -9.24 -0.45
N THR A 114 -1.63 -9.15 -1.66
CA THR A 114 -1.52 -7.94 -2.49
C THR A 114 -2.16 -6.73 -1.82
N ILE A 115 -3.33 -6.91 -1.21
CA ILE A 115 -4.05 -5.84 -0.50
C ILE A 115 -3.33 -5.49 0.81
N ALA A 116 -2.88 -6.48 1.56
CA ALA A 116 -2.10 -6.26 2.78
C ALA A 116 -0.82 -5.47 2.49
N ASP A 117 -0.09 -5.84 1.44
CA ASP A 117 1.12 -5.15 1.01
C ASP A 117 0.85 -3.74 0.48
N PHE A 118 -0.32 -3.52 -0.12
CA PHE A 118 -0.76 -2.17 -0.49
C PHE A 118 -0.95 -1.29 0.74
N HIS A 119 -1.70 -1.74 1.75
CA HIS A 119 -1.90 -1.02 3.01
C HIS A 119 -0.58 -0.81 3.76
N PHE A 120 0.29 -1.82 3.78
CA PHE A 120 1.62 -1.73 4.37
C PHE A 120 2.47 -0.62 3.73
N ARG A 121 2.51 -0.55 2.39
CA ARG A 121 3.25 0.49 1.65
C ARG A 121 2.65 1.89 1.81
N LYS A 122 1.34 1.97 2.05
CA LYS A 122 0.62 3.24 2.29
C LYS A 122 0.66 3.70 3.75
N GLU A 123 1.41 2.99 4.59
CA GLU A 123 1.56 3.28 6.02
C GLU A 123 0.24 3.23 6.81
N HIS A 124 -0.65 2.30 6.42
CA HIS A 124 -1.85 1.93 7.14
C HIS A 124 -1.63 0.63 7.92
N PRO A 125 -0.94 0.67 9.09
CA PRO A 125 -0.52 -0.54 9.78
C PRO A 125 -1.68 -1.34 10.37
N ALA A 126 -2.77 -0.70 10.78
CA ALA A 126 -3.92 -1.37 11.37
C ALA A 126 -4.62 -2.28 10.35
N GLU A 127 -4.91 -1.75 9.16
CA GLU A 127 -5.56 -2.47 8.06
C GLU A 127 -4.67 -3.58 7.53
N ALA A 128 -3.38 -3.29 7.34
CA ALA A 128 -2.41 -4.29 6.92
C ALA A 128 -2.32 -5.45 7.94
N LEU A 129 -2.31 -5.14 9.22
CA LEU A 129 -2.24 -6.12 10.29
C LEU A 129 -3.46 -7.06 10.32
N GLU A 130 -4.67 -6.54 10.11
CA GLU A 130 -5.89 -7.36 10.02
C GLU A 130 -5.74 -8.43 8.93
N LEU A 131 -5.29 -8.01 7.74
CA LEU A 131 -5.11 -8.90 6.60
C LEU A 131 -3.98 -9.92 6.81
N TYR A 132 -2.85 -9.50 7.39
CA TYR A 132 -1.77 -10.43 7.74
C TYR A 132 -2.22 -11.44 8.80
N LYS A 133 -3.03 -11.05 9.79
CA LYS A 133 -3.62 -11.98 10.77
C LYS A 133 -4.56 -12.98 10.10
N GLU A 134 -5.35 -12.56 9.14
CA GLU A 134 -6.22 -13.45 8.37
C GLU A 134 -5.39 -14.48 7.56
N LEU A 135 -4.32 -14.04 6.90
CA LEU A 135 -3.38 -14.91 6.18
C LEU A 135 -2.72 -15.94 7.13
N ILE A 136 -2.34 -15.52 8.33
CA ILE A 136 -1.78 -16.41 9.36
C ILE A 136 -2.84 -17.44 9.80
N ALA A 137 -4.08 -17.02 10.01
CA ALA A 137 -5.19 -17.90 10.38
C ALA A 137 -5.53 -18.94 9.29
N LEU A 138 -5.35 -18.57 8.02
CA LEU A 138 -5.52 -19.46 6.85
C LEU A 138 -4.31 -20.37 6.58
N ASN A 139 -3.30 -20.39 7.45
CA ASN A 139 -2.04 -21.16 7.29
C ASN A 139 -1.23 -20.77 6.03
N HIS A 140 -1.38 -19.58 5.53
CA HIS A 140 -0.58 -19.02 4.43
C HIS A 140 0.55 -18.11 4.92
N ALA A 141 0.97 -18.29 6.18
CA ALA A 141 2.03 -17.48 6.77
C ALA A 141 3.41 -17.97 6.31
N ASN A 142 4.24 -17.00 5.99
CA ASN A 142 5.67 -17.17 5.74
C ASN A 142 6.48 -16.16 6.55
N ALA A 143 7.81 -16.21 6.48
CA ALA A 143 8.67 -15.31 7.22
C ALA A 143 8.38 -13.83 6.90
N ASP A 144 8.10 -13.49 5.63
CA ASP A 144 7.82 -12.12 5.20
C ASP A 144 6.51 -11.58 5.80
N ILE A 145 5.45 -12.40 5.84
CA ILE A 145 4.17 -12.05 6.46
C ILE A 145 4.35 -11.79 7.96
N PHE A 146 5.08 -12.67 8.67
CA PHE A 146 5.36 -12.44 10.08
C PHE A 146 6.21 -11.19 10.33
N GLN A 147 7.20 -10.91 9.47
CA GLN A 147 8.00 -9.68 9.55
C GLN A 147 7.14 -8.43 9.40
N LYS A 148 6.29 -8.39 8.37
CA LYS A 148 5.41 -7.26 8.09
C LYS A 148 4.34 -7.09 9.18
N ALA A 149 3.76 -8.20 9.67
CA ALA A 149 2.83 -8.16 10.80
C ALA A 149 3.51 -7.63 12.07
N GLY A 150 4.74 -8.09 12.37
CA GLY A 150 5.54 -7.57 13.48
C GLY A 150 5.81 -6.08 13.35
N TYR A 151 6.11 -5.59 12.14
CA TYR A 151 6.32 -4.17 11.89
C TYR A 151 5.05 -3.33 12.10
N CYS A 152 3.89 -3.83 11.65
CA CYS A 152 2.61 -3.17 11.89
C CYS A 152 2.33 -3.07 13.41
N LEU A 153 2.52 -4.17 14.15
CA LEU A 153 2.38 -4.21 15.60
C LEU A 153 3.34 -3.24 16.31
N GLN A 154 4.58 -3.15 15.84
CA GLN A 154 5.56 -2.21 16.35
C GLN A 154 5.13 -0.75 16.12
N LYS A 155 4.58 -0.42 14.96
CA LYS A 155 4.01 0.91 14.66
C LYS A 155 2.84 1.25 15.57
N GLU A 156 2.01 0.28 15.91
CA GLU A 156 0.92 0.40 16.88
C GLU A 156 1.39 0.39 18.36
N LYS A 157 2.71 0.33 18.60
CA LYS A 157 3.32 0.26 19.93
C LYS A 157 2.96 -1.01 20.73
N ARG A 158 2.50 -2.04 20.07
CA ARG A 158 2.18 -3.37 20.64
C ARG A 158 3.41 -4.24 20.64
N TYR A 159 4.45 -3.80 21.36
CA TYR A 159 5.80 -4.36 21.27
C TYR A 159 5.90 -5.83 21.65
N LYS A 160 5.14 -6.30 22.65
CA LYS A 160 5.16 -7.72 23.07
C LYS A 160 4.67 -8.64 21.95
N GLU A 161 3.55 -8.28 21.32
CA GLU A 161 3.02 -9.04 20.20
C GLU A 161 3.92 -8.95 18.96
N ALA A 162 4.58 -7.80 18.75
CA ALA A 162 5.56 -7.64 17.70
C ALA A 162 6.76 -8.58 17.88
N ILE A 163 7.25 -8.74 19.12
CA ILE A 163 8.32 -9.69 19.46
C ILE A 163 7.91 -11.10 19.08
N ASP A 164 6.70 -11.56 19.46
CA ASP A 164 6.20 -12.89 19.11
C ASP A 164 6.14 -13.11 17.59
N ALA A 165 5.70 -12.10 16.84
CA ALA A 165 5.68 -12.18 15.38
C ALA A 165 7.09 -12.25 14.78
N TYR A 166 8.02 -11.43 15.25
CA TYR A 166 9.40 -11.43 14.78
C TYR A 166 10.16 -12.72 15.17
N LEU A 167 9.91 -13.30 16.34
CA LEU A 167 10.48 -14.58 16.72
C LEU A 167 10.00 -15.72 15.79
N LYS A 168 8.71 -15.71 15.41
CA LYS A 168 8.19 -16.66 14.40
C LYS A 168 8.85 -16.45 13.04
N ALA A 169 9.08 -15.21 12.65
CA ALA A 169 9.77 -14.88 11.42
C ALA A 169 11.24 -15.36 11.44
N ASP A 170 11.94 -15.20 12.58
CA ASP A 170 13.32 -15.60 12.76
C ASP A 170 13.48 -17.15 12.72
N VAL A 171 12.52 -17.89 13.28
CA VAL A 171 12.47 -19.35 13.17
C VAL A 171 12.34 -19.81 11.71
N LEU A 172 11.52 -19.12 10.90
CA LEU A 172 11.31 -19.46 9.50
C LEU A 172 12.45 -19.00 8.58
N LYS A 173 13.10 -17.91 8.92
CA LYS A 173 14.23 -17.33 8.17
C LYS A 173 15.26 -16.78 9.17
N PRO A 174 16.16 -17.66 9.66
CA PRO A 174 17.17 -17.26 10.63
C PRO A 174 18.13 -16.19 10.08
N ASP A 175 18.75 -15.46 10.99
CA ASP A 175 19.80 -14.47 10.72
C ASP A 175 19.43 -13.33 9.74
N HIS A 176 18.14 -13.08 9.58
CA HIS A 176 17.70 -11.97 8.77
C HIS A 176 17.88 -10.64 9.53
N VAL A 177 18.91 -9.88 9.16
CA VAL A 177 19.38 -8.66 9.84
C VAL A 177 18.25 -7.69 10.17
N TRP A 178 17.34 -7.47 9.22
CA TRP A 178 16.19 -6.58 9.42
C TRP A 178 15.29 -7.06 10.58
N THR A 179 14.98 -8.37 10.64
CA THR A 179 14.16 -8.96 11.70
C THR A 179 14.82 -8.83 13.06
N ILE A 180 16.11 -9.20 13.15
CA ILE A 180 16.89 -9.16 14.40
C ILE A 180 16.99 -7.73 14.92
N ARG A 181 17.20 -6.74 14.04
CA ARG A 181 17.24 -5.32 14.42
C ARG A 181 15.92 -4.82 14.96
N HIS A 182 14.80 -5.22 14.35
CA HIS A 182 13.47 -4.85 14.84
C HIS A 182 13.11 -5.54 16.14
N LEU A 183 13.53 -6.80 16.32
CA LEU A 183 13.45 -7.53 17.60
C LEU A 183 14.18 -6.77 18.71
N ALA A 184 15.45 -6.42 18.49
CA ALA A 184 16.24 -5.64 19.42
C ALA A 184 15.55 -4.31 19.80
N THR A 185 14.99 -3.63 18.79
CA THR A 185 14.24 -2.38 19.01
C THR A 185 13.00 -2.60 19.87
N CYS A 186 12.24 -3.67 19.64
CA CYS A 186 11.05 -3.97 20.45
C CYS A 186 11.41 -4.31 21.88
N TYR A 187 12.45 -5.12 22.12
CA TYR A 187 12.95 -5.41 23.47
C TYR A 187 13.38 -4.13 24.22
N ARG A 188 14.10 -3.24 23.54
CA ARG A 188 14.48 -1.94 24.10
C ARG A 188 13.27 -1.09 24.47
N GLN A 189 12.20 -1.10 23.66
CA GLN A 189 10.97 -0.33 23.93
C GLN A 189 10.20 -0.86 25.15
N ILE A 190 10.26 -2.15 25.44
CA ILE A 190 9.68 -2.73 26.66
C ILE A 190 10.63 -2.67 27.87
N ARG A 191 11.79 -2.01 27.70
CA ARG A 191 12.86 -1.87 28.70
C ARG A 191 13.56 -3.17 29.09
N ASP A 192 13.48 -4.20 28.28
CA ASP A 192 14.31 -5.39 28.42
C ASP A 192 15.64 -5.15 27.69
N PHE A 193 16.50 -4.38 28.35
CA PHE A 193 17.78 -3.96 27.78
C PHE A 193 18.76 -5.14 27.62
N ALA A 194 18.64 -6.16 28.45
CA ALA A 194 19.49 -7.36 28.37
C ALA A 194 19.23 -8.11 27.07
N SER A 195 17.97 -8.46 26.80
CA SER A 195 17.60 -9.12 25.55
C SER A 195 17.86 -8.24 24.34
N ALA A 196 17.57 -6.93 24.44
CA ALA A 196 17.86 -5.98 23.36
C ALA A 196 19.34 -5.98 22.98
N LEU A 197 20.24 -5.96 23.97
CA LEU A 197 21.68 -5.98 23.76
C LEU A 197 22.15 -7.27 23.06
N GLU A 198 21.62 -8.42 23.45
CA GLU A 198 21.93 -9.69 22.79
C GLU A 198 21.60 -9.67 21.29
N TYR A 199 20.42 -9.16 20.94
CA TYR A 199 20.01 -9.02 19.55
C TYR A 199 20.80 -7.95 18.79
N TYR A 200 21.15 -6.80 19.43
CA TYR A 200 22.03 -5.81 18.80
C TYR A 200 23.42 -6.38 18.55
N LYS A 201 24.00 -7.19 19.46
CA LYS A 201 25.27 -7.88 19.23
C LYS A 201 25.22 -8.86 18.07
N LYS A 202 24.10 -9.56 17.86
CA LYS A 202 23.89 -10.41 16.66
C LYS A 202 23.91 -9.57 15.39
N VAL A 203 23.26 -8.40 15.38
CA VAL A 203 23.30 -7.50 14.22
C VAL A 203 24.71 -6.94 14.00
N GLU A 204 25.43 -6.56 15.07
CA GLU A 204 26.81 -6.07 14.98
C GLU A 204 27.76 -7.12 14.38
N ALA A 205 27.57 -8.39 14.71
CA ALA A 205 28.38 -9.47 14.13
C ALA A 205 28.24 -9.56 12.59
N ILE A 206 27.05 -9.20 12.05
CA ILE A 206 26.77 -9.20 10.62
C ILE A 206 27.12 -7.86 9.98
N GLN A 207 26.87 -6.77 10.69
CA GLN A 207 27.06 -5.39 10.24
C GLN A 207 27.83 -4.56 11.29
N PRO A 208 29.15 -4.72 11.40
CA PRO A 208 29.95 -4.14 12.49
C PRO A 208 30.06 -2.62 12.46
N GLU A 209 29.80 -1.97 11.32
CA GLU A 209 29.91 -0.52 11.15
C GLU A 209 28.55 0.20 11.16
N SER A 210 27.49 -0.49 11.54
CA SER A 210 26.16 0.12 11.59
C SER A 210 26.02 1.11 12.75
N HIS A 211 26.06 2.41 12.47
CA HIS A 211 25.96 3.51 13.44
C HIS A 211 24.77 3.32 14.41
N ASN A 212 23.60 3.02 13.87
CA ASN A 212 22.39 2.82 14.69
C ASN A 212 22.53 1.65 15.66
N VAL A 213 23.17 0.56 15.23
CA VAL A 213 23.34 -0.63 16.05
C VAL A 213 24.32 -0.33 17.21
N LEU A 214 25.46 0.29 16.88
CA LEU A 214 26.46 0.67 17.90
C LEU A 214 25.87 1.66 18.92
N PHE A 215 25.16 2.67 18.44
CA PHE A 215 24.49 3.63 19.30
C PHE A 215 23.48 2.98 20.26
N TYR A 216 22.60 2.12 19.73
CA TYR A 216 21.58 1.48 20.58
C TYR A 216 22.15 0.41 21.49
N ALA A 217 23.21 -0.32 21.07
CA ALA A 217 23.92 -1.25 21.93
C ALA A 217 24.59 -0.51 23.11
N GLY A 218 25.30 0.59 22.83
CA GLY A 218 25.88 1.45 23.85
C GLY A 218 24.82 2.03 24.81
N SER A 219 23.67 2.46 24.25
CA SER A 219 22.56 2.96 25.06
C SER A 219 21.97 1.87 25.98
N CYS A 220 21.81 0.63 25.47
CA CYS A 220 21.34 -0.49 26.30
C CYS A 220 22.35 -0.81 27.44
N LEU A 221 23.64 -0.75 27.15
CA LEU A 221 24.69 -0.96 28.16
C LEU A 221 24.66 0.12 29.26
N ALA A 222 24.42 1.38 28.87
CA ALA A 222 24.29 2.49 29.82
C ALA A 222 23.06 2.30 30.74
N GLU A 223 21.94 1.85 30.20
CA GLU A 223 20.74 1.54 30.99
C GLU A 223 20.91 0.32 31.91
N LEU A 224 21.84 -0.58 31.56
CA LEU A 224 22.27 -1.72 32.40
C LEU A 224 23.39 -1.35 33.37
N GLU A 225 23.72 -0.06 33.52
CA GLU A 225 24.79 0.48 34.39
C GLU A 225 26.20 -0.05 34.02
N ARG A 226 26.40 -0.61 32.84
CA ARG A 226 27.67 -1.12 32.30
C ARG A 226 28.42 -0.02 31.54
N TYR A 227 28.76 1.06 32.25
CA TYR A 227 29.25 2.32 31.65
C TYR A 227 30.57 2.17 30.90
N GLU A 228 31.49 1.34 31.39
CA GLU A 228 32.79 1.13 30.72
C GLU A 228 32.61 0.51 29.32
N GLU A 229 31.75 -0.49 29.22
CA GLU A 229 31.45 -1.10 27.92
C GLU A 229 30.63 -0.15 27.03
N ALA A 230 29.69 0.60 27.57
CA ALA A 230 28.95 1.62 26.82
C ALA A 230 29.89 2.65 26.19
N LEU A 231 30.90 3.12 26.93
CA LEU A 231 31.90 4.05 26.43
C LEU A 231 32.72 3.46 25.26
N GLN A 232 33.04 2.18 25.29
CA GLN A 232 33.76 1.53 24.16
C GLN A 232 32.89 1.57 22.86
N TYR A 233 31.56 1.36 22.98
CA TYR A 233 30.66 1.47 21.84
C TYR A 233 30.57 2.89 21.31
N PHE A 234 30.51 3.88 22.17
CA PHE A 234 30.45 5.29 21.77
C PHE A 234 31.77 5.78 21.17
N PHE A 235 32.92 5.35 21.68
CA PHE A 235 34.22 5.64 21.05
C PHE A 235 34.34 4.98 19.67
N LYS A 236 33.87 3.73 19.52
CA LYS A 236 33.81 3.06 18.21
C LYS A 236 32.96 3.82 17.22
N LEU A 237 31.82 4.35 17.67
CA LEU A 237 30.91 5.17 16.87
C LEU A 237 31.60 6.47 16.42
N ASP A 238 32.20 7.22 17.33
CA ASP A 238 32.91 8.48 17.06
C ASP A 238 34.05 8.26 16.08
N PHE A 239 34.81 7.17 16.22
CA PHE A 239 35.86 6.79 15.28
C PHE A 239 35.34 6.55 13.86
N ILE A 240 34.19 5.87 13.72
CA ILE A 240 33.59 5.61 12.40
C ILE A 240 33.11 6.93 11.79
N GLU A 241 32.41 7.79 12.57
CA GLU A 241 31.91 9.09 12.09
C GLU A 241 33.03 10.02 11.66
N SER A 242 34.13 10.08 12.42
CA SER A 242 35.27 10.93 12.09
C SER A 242 36.01 10.50 10.82
N ASN A 243 35.97 9.21 10.47
CA ASN A 243 36.56 8.68 9.23
C ASN A 243 35.63 8.84 8.00
N CYS A 244 34.31 9.00 8.18
CA CYS A 244 33.35 9.25 7.09
C CYS A 244 33.41 10.71 6.55
N ILE A 245 34.04 11.64 7.28
CA ILE A 245 34.07 13.07 6.91
C ILE A 245 35.31 13.41 6.05
N LYS A 246 36.17 12.45 5.78
CA LYS A 246 37.34 12.60 4.86
C LYS A 246 36.99 12.08 3.46
#